data_71671fede2b0366c3aa6e063c8fd1adc
#
_entry.id   71671fede2b0366c3aa6e063c8fd1adc
#
_cell.length_a   1.000
_cell.length_b   1.000
_cell.length_c   1.000
_cell.angle_alpha   90.00
_cell.angle_beta   90.00
_cell.angle_gamma   90.00
#
_symmetry.space_group_name_H-M   'P 1'
#
loop_
_entity.id
_entity.type
_entity.pdbx_description
1 polymer ?
#
loop_
_entity_poly.entity_id
_entity_poly.type
_entity_poly.pdbx_seq_one_letter_code
_entity_poly.pdbx_strand_id
1 'polypeptide(L)'
;MLSLATPGAFAQAPVDSALARYINAIRAIDNHAHPMRPIPTGVAADSEYDALPLDGIPPFDMPARLKPDDPIWRAAQNALYHIKPEASGPAYHSALKTAVANMQRTQGQRFPEWALDQAGIDVMMANRIAMGPGLASPRFRWISFVDALMLPLDVSGEAARTPDTRSLYPREAKLLQRYMREINVHALPATLDEYVRTIVAPTLARQRANGAVGVKFEAAYLRPLDFDDPDVAAARRVYVRYVHGGVPTHAEYKALEDYLFRAIAREAGRQKLAIQIHVLETFGGFYSQRGSSPHLLEPAFNDSTLRGTKFIIVHGGWPEIGETQGLLSKSNVYADISMMDDILSPTVLAGVLRQWLGEWPDKVLFGSDAFDGGAEQGWEQVAWVASTTARRALAIALSGMMRDGEISRDRAQALAKMVLHDNAAALYGLK
;
A
#
# COMPACT_ATOMS: atom_id res chain seq x y z
N MET A 1 -53.70 26.25 -5.83
CA MET A 1 -52.45 26.20 -6.60
C MET A 1 -51.33 25.91 -5.63
N LEU A 2 -50.89 24.65 -5.57
CA LEU A 2 -49.69 24.29 -4.81
C LEU A 2 -48.48 24.60 -5.68
N SER A 3 -47.64 25.52 -5.22
CA SER A 3 -46.34 25.79 -5.83
C SER A 3 -45.41 24.60 -5.54
N LEU A 4 -45.08 23.81 -6.57
CA LEU A 4 -44.04 22.83 -6.52
C LEU A 4 -42.70 23.57 -6.48
N ALA A 5 -42.07 23.61 -5.32
CA ALA A 5 -40.68 24.06 -5.18
C ALA A 5 -39.80 23.08 -5.96
N THR A 6 -39.12 23.56 -6.99
CA THR A 6 -38.06 22.82 -7.69
C THR A 6 -37.01 22.39 -6.66
N PRO A 7 -36.60 21.11 -6.64
CA PRO A 7 -35.48 20.70 -5.79
C PRO A 7 -34.24 21.47 -6.23
N GLY A 8 -33.77 22.37 -5.38
CA GLY A 8 -32.52 23.07 -5.59
C GLY A 8 -31.41 22.02 -5.79
N ALA A 9 -30.67 22.14 -6.87
CA ALA A 9 -29.43 21.37 -7.05
C ALA A 9 -28.61 21.52 -5.77
N PHE A 10 -28.26 20.42 -5.12
CA PHE A 10 -27.35 20.43 -3.97
C PHE A 10 -26.00 20.94 -4.45
N ALA A 11 -25.84 22.27 -4.45
CA ALA A 11 -24.55 22.88 -4.72
C ALA A 11 -23.60 22.42 -3.62
N GLN A 12 -22.51 21.80 -4.00
CA GLN A 12 -21.47 21.41 -3.07
C GLN A 12 -21.05 22.65 -2.27
N ALA A 13 -21.17 22.58 -0.95
CA ALA A 13 -20.86 23.72 -0.11
C ALA A 13 -19.40 24.19 -0.34
N PRO A 14 -19.16 25.51 -0.37
CA PRO A 14 -17.86 26.05 -0.76
C PRO A 14 -16.75 25.59 0.18
N VAL A 15 -15.64 25.18 -0.39
CA VAL A 15 -14.40 24.86 0.34
C VAL A 15 -13.76 26.16 0.81
N ASP A 16 -13.31 26.19 2.06
CA ASP A 16 -12.53 27.31 2.59
C ASP A 16 -11.20 27.45 1.85
N SER A 17 -11.05 28.55 1.12
CA SER A 17 -9.90 28.76 0.25
C SER A 17 -8.57 28.95 1.00
N ALA A 18 -8.62 29.50 2.21
CA ALA A 18 -7.42 29.66 3.04
C ALA A 18 -6.94 28.30 3.59
N LEU A 19 -7.88 27.46 4.03
CA LEU A 19 -7.58 26.10 4.46
C LEU A 19 -7.05 25.27 3.28
N ALA A 20 -7.66 25.37 2.10
CA ALA A 20 -7.18 24.64 0.91
C ALA A 20 -5.76 25.04 0.52
N ARG A 21 -5.41 26.33 0.58
CA ARG A 21 -4.01 26.78 0.36
C ARG A 21 -3.05 26.23 1.41
N TYR A 22 -3.46 26.22 2.68
CA TYR A 22 -2.66 25.62 3.75
C TYR A 22 -2.39 24.14 3.50
N ILE A 23 -3.44 23.36 3.20
CA ILE A 23 -3.34 21.92 2.90
C ILE A 23 -2.41 21.66 1.71
N ASN A 24 -2.52 22.44 0.65
CA ASN A 24 -1.67 22.30 -0.54
C ASN A 24 -0.19 22.62 -0.27
N ALA A 25 0.12 23.41 0.74
CA ALA A 25 1.50 23.73 1.11
C ALA A 25 2.17 22.68 2.02
N ILE A 26 1.42 21.73 2.59
CA ILE A 26 1.98 20.66 3.41
C ILE A 26 2.81 19.74 2.54
N ARG A 27 4.05 19.49 2.90
CA ARG A 27 4.87 18.43 2.28
C ARG A 27 4.49 17.10 2.92
N ALA A 28 3.95 16.17 2.11
CA ALA A 28 3.37 14.94 2.61
C ALA A 28 4.42 13.84 2.84
N ILE A 29 4.10 12.90 3.74
CA ILE A 29 4.74 11.59 3.80
C ILE A 29 3.77 10.59 3.21
N ASP A 30 4.16 9.95 2.12
CA ASP A 30 3.40 8.91 1.45
C ASP A 30 3.67 7.56 2.13
N ASN A 31 2.65 7.00 2.77
CA ASN A 31 2.77 5.78 3.56
C ASN A 31 2.92 4.51 2.72
N HIS A 32 2.42 4.51 1.49
CA HIS A 32 2.35 3.31 0.66
C HIS A 32 2.43 3.63 -0.82
N ALA A 33 3.48 3.15 -1.49
CA ALA A 33 3.67 3.31 -2.93
C ALA A 33 4.68 2.30 -3.49
N HIS A 34 4.66 2.09 -4.81
CA HIS A 34 5.53 1.21 -5.57
C HIS A 34 6.36 2.01 -6.60
N PRO A 35 7.21 2.97 -6.16
CA PRO A 35 7.95 3.82 -7.08
C PRO A 35 8.96 3.02 -7.88
N MET A 36 9.10 3.38 -9.16
CA MET A 36 10.09 2.80 -10.06
C MET A 36 11.12 3.83 -10.48
N ARG A 37 12.34 3.38 -10.74
CA ARG A 37 13.38 4.21 -11.35
C ARG A 37 13.29 4.16 -12.87
N PRO A 38 13.73 5.20 -13.57
CA PRO A 38 13.87 5.12 -15.02
C PRO A 38 14.85 4.03 -15.40
N ILE A 39 14.47 3.18 -16.35
CA ILE A 39 15.32 2.13 -16.88
C ILE A 39 16.02 2.68 -18.13
N PRO A 40 17.36 2.78 -18.15
CA PRO A 40 18.09 3.22 -19.33
C PRO A 40 17.83 2.30 -20.52
N THR A 41 17.80 2.86 -21.74
CA THR A 41 17.63 2.09 -22.97
C THR A 41 18.68 0.97 -23.07
N GLY A 42 18.24 -0.27 -23.34
CA GLY A 42 19.10 -1.43 -23.45
C GLY A 42 19.46 -2.11 -22.13
N VAL A 43 18.97 -1.60 -21.01
CA VAL A 43 19.09 -2.25 -19.69
C VAL A 43 17.82 -3.05 -19.42
N ALA A 44 17.95 -4.23 -18.84
CA ALA A 44 16.78 -5.02 -18.42
C ALA A 44 15.99 -4.31 -17.33
N ALA A 45 14.67 -4.54 -17.31
CA ALA A 45 13.82 -4.07 -16.23
C ALA A 45 14.32 -4.59 -14.87
N ASP A 46 14.05 -3.82 -13.84
CA ASP A 46 14.57 -4.03 -12.49
C ASP A 46 13.72 -5.05 -11.70
N SER A 47 13.42 -6.19 -12.34
CA SER A 47 12.53 -7.21 -11.77
C SER A 47 13.00 -7.80 -10.44
N GLU A 48 14.27 -7.56 -10.07
CA GLU A 48 14.83 -8.02 -8.80
C GLU A 48 14.60 -7.02 -7.65
N TYR A 49 14.13 -5.81 -7.94
CA TYR A 49 13.95 -4.76 -6.96
C TYR A 49 12.49 -4.33 -6.80
N ASP A 50 11.63 -4.75 -7.71
CA ASP A 50 10.23 -4.37 -7.66
C ASP A 50 9.39 -5.27 -6.74
N ALA A 51 8.15 -4.84 -6.49
CA ALA A 51 7.10 -5.67 -5.97
C ALA A 51 6.93 -6.93 -6.81
N LEU A 52 6.21 -7.91 -6.28
CA LEU A 52 5.82 -9.07 -7.05
C LEU A 52 5.09 -8.60 -8.31
N PRO A 53 5.63 -8.88 -9.52
CA PRO A 53 5.00 -8.40 -10.75
C PRO A 53 3.61 -9.02 -10.87
N LEU A 54 2.64 -8.18 -11.21
CA LEU A 54 1.23 -8.59 -11.40
C LEU A 54 0.95 -9.17 -12.79
N ASP A 55 1.96 -9.29 -13.65
CA ASP A 55 1.85 -9.95 -14.95
C ASP A 55 1.46 -11.43 -14.80
N GLY A 56 0.46 -11.85 -15.55
CA GLY A 56 -0.12 -13.18 -15.48
C GLY A 56 -1.34 -13.29 -14.54
N ILE A 57 -1.72 -12.21 -13.85
CA ILE A 57 -3.03 -12.12 -13.21
C ILE A 57 -4.06 -11.82 -14.31
N PRO A 58 -5.21 -12.54 -14.37
CA PRO A 58 -6.24 -12.28 -15.35
C PRO A 58 -6.72 -10.83 -15.31
N PRO A 59 -7.08 -10.24 -16.47
CA PRO A 59 -7.60 -8.89 -16.52
C PRO A 59 -8.90 -8.77 -15.70
N PHE A 60 -9.08 -7.64 -15.10
CA PHE A 60 -10.28 -7.28 -14.33
C PHE A 60 -10.87 -5.96 -14.87
N ASP A 61 -12.14 -5.72 -14.52
CA ASP A 61 -12.74 -4.43 -14.82
C ASP A 61 -12.21 -3.35 -13.88
N MET A 62 -11.67 -2.29 -14.45
CA MET A 62 -11.12 -1.18 -13.68
C MET A 62 -12.23 -0.22 -13.24
N PRO A 63 -12.17 0.30 -12.01
CA PRO A 63 -12.97 1.44 -11.59
C PRO A 63 -12.89 2.60 -12.59
N ALA A 64 -13.99 3.35 -12.75
CA ALA A 64 -14.09 4.38 -13.78
C ALA A 64 -12.92 5.38 -13.75
N ARG A 65 -12.49 5.80 -12.56
CA ARG A 65 -11.40 6.76 -12.40
C ARG A 65 -10.01 6.19 -12.75
N LEU A 66 -9.82 4.89 -12.72
CA LEU A 66 -8.56 4.26 -13.15
C LEU A 66 -8.48 4.05 -14.67
N LYS A 67 -9.59 4.26 -15.39
CA LYS A 67 -9.56 4.15 -16.85
C LYS A 67 -8.77 5.29 -17.47
N PRO A 68 -7.93 5.03 -18.48
CA PRO A 68 -7.05 6.05 -19.07
C PRO A 68 -7.77 7.26 -19.67
N ASP A 69 -9.07 7.14 -19.95
CA ASP A 69 -9.91 8.21 -20.50
C ASP A 69 -10.54 9.12 -19.43
N ASP A 70 -10.40 8.80 -18.13
CA ASP A 70 -10.86 9.71 -17.08
C ASP A 70 -10.08 11.04 -17.14
N PRO A 71 -10.79 12.19 -17.06
CA PRO A 71 -10.17 13.51 -17.14
C PRO A 71 -9.05 13.78 -16.14
N ILE A 72 -8.99 13.07 -15.02
CA ILE A 72 -7.96 13.26 -13.99
C ILE A 72 -6.57 12.91 -14.52
N TRP A 73 -6.45 11.87 -15.37
CA TRP A 73 -5.18 11.49 -15.97
C TRP A 73 -4.65 12.56 -16.90
N ARG A 74 -5.52 13.15 -17.71
CA ARG A 74 -5.14 14.31 -18.55
C ARG A 74 -4.68 15.50 -17.71
N ALA A 75 -5.33 15.75 -16.59
CA ALA A 75 -4.90 16.80 -15.67
C ALA A 75 -3.51 16.52 -15.10
N ALA A 76 -3.25 15.29 -14.68
CA ALA A 76 -1.94 14.86 -14.21
C ALA A 76 -0.86 14.99 -15.30
N GLN A 77 -1.13 14.47 -16.49
CA GLN A 77 -0.21 14.50 -17.63
C GLN A 77 0.10 15.94 -18.07
N ASN A 78 -0.89 16.82 -18.06
CA ASN A 78 -0.67 18.23 -18.35
C ASN A 78 0.17 18.92 -17.26
N ALA A 79 -0.12 18.65 -16.00
CA ALA A 79 0.65 19.21 -14.88
C ALA A 79 2.12 18.75 -14.90
N LEU A 80 2.37 17.47 -15.17
CA LEU A 80 3.70 16.85 -15.13
C LEU A 80 4.50 17.12 -16.42
N TYR A 81 3.84 17.06 -17.59
CA TYR A 81 4.55 17.01 -18.88
C TYR A 81 4.19 18.14 -19.83
N HIS A 82 3.28 19.05 -19.43
CA HIS A 82 2.86 20.22 -20.22
C HIS A 82 2.37 19.86 -21.64
N ILE A 83 1.61 18.78 -21.77
CA ILE A 83 1.05 18.33 -23.04
C ILE A 83 -0.07 19.27 -23.46
N LYS A 84 -0.05 19.69 -24.73
CA LYS A 84 -1.06 20.61 -25.24
C LYS A 84 -2.47 19.99 -25.20
N PRO A 85 -3.47 20.71 -24.67
CA PRO A 85 -4.84 20.20 -24.49
C PRO A 85 -5.54 19.80 -25.78
N GLU A 86 -5.14 20.39 -26.92
CA GLU A 86 -5.78 20.17 -28.24
C GLU A 86 -5.45 18.81 -28.85
N ALA A 87 -4.40 18.14 -28.37
CA ALA A 87 -4.05 16.80 -28.85
C ALA A 87 -5.07 15.77 -28.37
N SER A 88 -5.51 14.87 -29.25
CA SER A 88 -6.45 13.78 -28.93
C SER A 88 -6.13 12.52 -29.71
N GLY A 89 -6.67 11.39 -29.28
CA GLY A 89 -6.48 10.11 -29.94
C GLY A 89 -5.01 9.67 -30.06
N PRO A 90 -4.63 8.96 -31.14
CA PRO A 90 -3.27 8.43 -31.32
C PRO A 90 -2.16 9.49 -31.27
N ALA A 91 -2.44 10.71 -31.71
CA ALA A 91 -1.49 11.83 -31.67
C ALA A 91 -1.19 12.24 -30.22
N TYR A 92 -2.19 12.23 -29.35
CA TYR A 92 -2.01 12.49 -27.92
C TYR A 92 -1.15 11.42 -27.25
N HIS A 93 -1.44 10.14 -27.48
CA HIS A 93 -0.67 9.04 -26.90
C HIS A 93 0.81 9.06 -27.34
N SER A 94 1.05 9.38 -28.61
CA SER A 94 2.43 9.54 -29.12
C SER A 94 3.14 10.73 -28.47
N ALA A 95 2.45 11.87 -28.33
CA ALA A 95 3.01 13.05 -27.67
C ALA A 95 3.30 12.76 -26.18
N LEU A 96 2.41 12.07 -25.48
CA LEU A 96 2.60 11.67 -24.08
C LEU A 96 3.83 10.76 -23.90
N LYS A 97 3.93 9.69 -24.68
CA LYS A 97 5.11 8.79 -24.64
C LYS A 97 6.42 9.56 -24.86
N THR A 98 6.41 10.47 -25.82
CA THR A 98 7.58 11.31 -26.11
C THR A 98 7.91 12.25 -24.95
N ALA A 99 6.91 12.87 -24.34
CA ALA A 99 7.09 13.79 -23.21
C ALA A 99 7.59 13.06 -21.96
N VAL A 100 7.03 11.88 -21.63
CA VAL A 100 7.49 11.02 -20.53
C VAL A 100 8.95 10.62 -20.74
N ALA A 101 9.31 10.07 -21.92
CA ALA A 101 10.67 9.67 -22.23
C ALA A 101 11.67 10.86 -22.18
N ASN A 102 11.23 12.04 -22.63
CA ASN A 102 12.05 13.24 -22.55
C ASN A 102 12.27 13.67 -21.11
N MET A 103 11.24 13.64 -20.27
CA MET A 103 11.35 13.99 -18.86
C MET A 103 12.28 13.02 -18.12
N GLN A 104 12.08 11.71 -18.30
CA GLN A 104 12.96 10.69 -17.72
C GLN A 104 14.41 10.89 -18.13
N ARG A 105 14.66 11.16 -19.41
CA ARG A 105 16.02 11.44 -19.91
C ARG A 105 16.59 12.73 -19.32
N THR A 106 15.80 13.79 -19.21
CA THR A 106 16.23 15.09 -18.71
C THR A 106 16.54 15.04 -17.21
N GLN A 107 15.71 14.38 -16.43
CA GLN A 107 15.88 14.22 -14.99
C GLN A 107 16.91 13.11 -14.65
N GLY A 108 17.05 12.10 -15.52
CA GLY A 108 17.95 10.95 -15.29
C GLY A 108 17.69 10.29 -13.93
N GLN A 109 18.72 10.13 -13.12
CA GLN A 109 18.65 9.56 -11.78
C GLN A 109 17.78 10.37 -10.79
N ARG A 110 17.52 11.65 -11.10
CA ARG A 110 16.66 12.52 -10.27
C ARG A 110 15.19 12.43 -10.59
N PHE A 111 14.80 11.65 -11.59
CA PHE A 111 13.39 11.51 -11.98
C PHE A 111 12.47 11.14 -10.81
N PRO A 112 12.84 10.17 -9.94
CA PRO A 112 11.99 9.86 -8.79
C PRO A 112 11.82 11.02 -7.81
N GLU A 113 12.88 11.77 -7.49
CA GLU A 113 12.78 12.95 -6.62
C GLU A 113 11.96 14.06 -7.26
N TRP A 114 12.12 14.28 -8.56
CA TRP A 114 11.29 15.21 -9.33
C TRP A 114 9.80 14.85 -9.22
N ALA A 115 9.45 13.56 -9.37
CA ALA A 115 8.09 13.09 -9.23
C ALA A 115 7.49 13.41 -7.85
N LEU A 116 8.24 13.16 -6.78
CA LEU A 116 7.84 13.53 -5.42
C LEU A 116 7.59 15.05 -5.29
N ASP A 117 8.47 15.86 -5.88
CA ASP A 117 8.33 17.31 -5.82
C ASP A 117 7.07 17.80 -6.53
N GLN A 118 6.73 17.21 -7.70
CA GLN A 118 5.50 17.53 -8.43
C GLN A 118 4.24 17.11 -7.67
N ALA A 119 4.28 16.00 -6.94
CA ALA A 119 3.17 15.51 -6.13
C ALA A 119 3.09 16.18 -4.75
N GLY A 120 4.04 17.05 -4.38
CA GLY A 120 4.08 17.68 -3.06
C GLY A 120 4.41 16.69 -1.93
N ILE A 121 5.13 15.62 -2.25
CA ILE A 121 5.56 14.58 -1.30
C ILE A 121 7.00 14.86 -0.87
N ASP A 122 7.28 14.73 0.41
CA ASP A 122 8.64 14.89 0.97
C ASP A 122 9.32 13.54 1.12
N VAL A 123 8.62 12.56 1.68
CA VAL A 123 9.11 11.20 1.88
C VAL A 123 8.07 10.20 1.36
N MET A 124 8.54 9.15 0.68
CA MET A 124 7.72 8.06 0.19
C MET A 124 8.18 6.73 0.77
N MET A 125 7.26 5.96 1.32
CA MET A 125 7.49 4.58 1.74
C MET A 125 7.43 3.68 0.52
N ALA A 126 8.60 3.24 0.04
CA ALA A 126 8.75 2.45 -1.16
C ALA A 126 8.60 0.95 -0.84
N ASN A 127 7.52 0.35 -1.30
CA ASN A 127 7.26 -1.09 -1.21
C ASN A 127 8.06 -1.79 -2.33
N ARG A 128 9.17 -2.40 -1.97
CA ARG A 128 10.11 -3.02 -2.94
C ARG A 128 10.78 -4.25 -2.34
N ILE A 129 11.20 -5.16 -3.19
CA ILE A 129 12.04 -6.31 -2.79
C ILE A 129 13.38 -5.80 -2.26
N ALA A 130 13.97 -4.82 -2.94
CA ALA A 130 15.17 -4.11 -2.50
C ALA A 130 15.18 -2.69 -3.05
N MET A 131 15.84 -1.77 -2.34
CA MET A 131 16.06 -0.42 -2.84
C MET A 131 17.13 -0.42 -3.93
N GLY A 132 16.81 0.17 -5.07
CA GLY A 132 17.72 0.31 -6.20
C GLY A 132 18.28 1.74 -6.35
N PRO A 133 19.19 1.95 -7.31
CA PRO A 133 19.69 3.28 -7.63
C PRO A 133 18.57 4.27 -7.96
N GLY A 134 18.71 5.52 -7.49
CA GLY A 134 17.71 6.58 -7.70
C GLY A 134 16.59 6.62 -6.66
N LEU A 135 16.45 5.60 -5.82
CA LEU A 135 15.46 5.55 -4.72
C LEU A 135 16.19 5.55 -3.36
N ALA A 136 16.87 6.63 -3.05
CA ALA A 136 17.71 6.70 -1.87
C ALA A 136 17.04 7.46 -0.71
N SER A 137 17.43 7.08 0.51
CA SER A 137 17.17 7.90 1.72
C SER A 137 17.82 9.31 1.56
N PRO A 138 17.20 10.37 2.10
CA PRO A 138 16.04 10.36 2.99
C PRO A 138 14.67 10.36 2.29
N ARG A 139 14.60 10.64 0.98
CA ARG A 139 13.34 10.83 0.24
C ARG A 139 12.55 9.54 0.06
N PHE A 140 13.23 8.39 -0.04
CA PHE A 140 12.61 7.07 -0.14
C PHE A 140 12.99 6.21 1.06
N ARG A 141 12.00 5.58 1.68
CA ARG A 141 12.17 4.68 2.82
C ARG A 141 11.66 3.30 2.46
N TRP A 142 12.43 2.31 2.80
CA TRP A 142 12.15 0.94 2.38
C TRP A 142 11.09 0.25 3.22
N ILE A 143 10.09 -0.31 2.55
CA ILE A 143 9.14 -1.30 3.07
C ILE A 143 9.42 -2.60 2.31
N SER A 144 9.85 -3.65 2.99
CA SER A 144 10.22 -4.91 2.35
C SER A 144 9.05 -5.90 2.36
N PHE A 145 8.93 -6.73 1.32
CA PHE A 145 7.94 -7.81 1.28
C PHE A 145 8.37 -8.98 2.15
N VAL A 146 7.44 -9.62 2.86
CA VAL A 146 7.74 -10.69 3.81
C VAL A 146 6.88 -11.94 3.65
N ASP A 147 5.96 -11.98 2.68
CA ASP A 147 5.08 -13.14 2.43
C ASP A 147 5.88 -14.41 2.19
N ALA A 148 6.99 -14.33 1.49
CA ALA A 148 7.91 -15.44 1.26
C ALA A 148 8.32 -16.18 2.55
N LEU A 149 8.43 -15.45 3.67
CA LEU A 149 8.79 -16.04 4.96
C LEU A 149 7.66 -16.89 5.56
N MET A 150 6.42 -16.74 5.10
CA MET A 150 5.30 -17.62 5.49
C MET A 150 5.23 -18.90 4.68
N LEU A 151 5.93 -18.98 3.55
CA LEU A 151 5.77 -20.00 2.52
C LEU A 151 7.03 -20.89 2.35
N PRO A 152 7.56 -21.52 3.45
CA PRO A 152 8.80 -22.27 3.38
C PRO A 152 8.68 -23.67 2.74
N LEU A 153 7.46 -24.20 2.62
CA LEU A 153 7.21 -25.55 2.11
C LEU A 153 6.68 -25.55 0.69
N ASP A 154 6.40 -26.72 0.12
CA ASP A 154 5.79 -26.83 -1.20
C ASP A 154 4.39 -26.18 -1.21
N VAL A 155 4.23 -25.19 -2.06
CA VAL A 155 3.02 -24.37 -2.20
C VAL A 155 2.13 -24.81 -3.38
N SER A 156 2.44 -25.91 -4.05
CA SER A 156 1.70 -26.36 -5.23
C SER A 156 0.22 -26.65 -4.94
N GLY A 157 -0.08 -27.14 -3.74
CA GLY A 157 -1.44 -27.36 -3.26
C GLY A 157 -2.22 -26.06 -3.12
N GLU A 158 -1.60 -25.01 -2.58
CA GLU A 158 -2.20 -23.69 -2.41
C GLU A 158 -2.36 -22.98 -3.76
N ALA A 159 -1.34 -23.02 -4.62
CA ALA A 159 -1.40 -22.47 -5.96
C ALA A 159 -2.53 -23.06 -6.82
N ALA A 160 -2.84 -24.36 -6.62
CA ALA A 160 -3.98 -24.99 -7.30
C ALA A 160 -5.33 -24.46 -6.85
N ARG A 161 -5.43 -23.90 -5.64
CA ARG A 161 -6.66 -23.33 -5.07
C ARG A 161 -6.92 -21.88 -5.46
N THR A 162 -5.88 -21.18 -5.90
CA THR A 162 -5.92 -19.76 -6.28
C THR A 162 -5.50 -19.57 -7.74
N PRO A 163 -6.29 -20.06 -8.72
CA PRO A 163 -5.87 -20.13 -10.12
C PRO A 163 -5.50 -18.77 -10.72
N ASP A 164 -6.15 -17.68 -10.27
CA ASP A 164 -5.90 -16.33 -10.78
C ASP A 164 -4.56 -15.76 -10.32
N THR A 165 -4.15 -16.07 -9.08
CA THR A 165 -2.94 -15.53 -8.46
C THR A 165 -1.82 -16.57 -8.32
N ARG A 166 -2.03 -17.80 -8.84
CA ARG A 166 -1.06 -18.90 -8.75
C ARG A 166 0.35 -18.56 -9.26
N SER A 167 0.45 -17.59 -10.18
CA SER A 167 1.73 -17.13 -10.73
C SER A 167 2.61 -16.42 -9.68
N LEU A 168 2.05 -15.99 -8.56
CA LEU A 168 2.77 -15.34 -7.47
C LEU A 168 3.59 -16.35 -6.64
N TYR A 169 3.09 -17.56 -6.42
CA TYR A 169 3.77 -18.55 -5.57
C TYR A 169 5.20 -18.90 -6.00
N PRO A 170 5.51 -19.13 -7.29
CA PRO A 170 6.90 -19.35 -7.71
C PRO A 170 7.81 -18.15 -7.46
N ARG A 171 7.24 -16.92 -7.43
CA ARG A 171 7.99 -15.69 -7.15
C ARG A 171 8.31 -15.59 -5.67
N GLU A 172 7.34 -15.93 -4.80
CA GLU A 172 7.57 -16.03 -3.36
C GLU A 172 8.66 -17.08 -3.04
N ALA A 173 8.63 -18.23 -3.68
CA ALA A 173 9.67 -19.25 -3.50
C ALA A 173 11.07 -18.72 -3.90
N LYS A 174 11.18 -17.97 -5.00
CA LYS A 174 12.44 -17.33 -5.40
C LYS A 174 12.87 -16.25 -4.41
N LEU A 175 11.93 -15.50 -3.89
CA LEU A 175 12.19 -14.46 -2.90
C LEU A 175 12.69 -15.05 -1.58
N LEU A 176 12.11 -16.15 -1.11
CA LEU A 176 12.61 -16.89 0.06
C LEU A 176 14.04 -17.35 -0.15
N GLN A 177 14.34 -17.96 -1.32
CA GLN A 177 15.71 -18.38 -1.65
C GLN A 177 16.69 -17.20 -1.68
N ARG A 178 16.26 -16.03 -2.18
CA ARG A 178 17.05 -14.80 -2.14
C ARG A 178 17.34 -14.39 -0.70
N TYR A 179 16.34 -14.32 0.17
CA TYR A 179 16.51 -13.95 1.57
C TYR A 179 17.45 -14.93 2.30
N MET A 180 17.31 -16.22 2.04
CA MET A 180 18.22 -17.22 2.60
C MET A 180 19.67 -17.00 2.16
N ARG A 181 19.90 -16.75 0.86
CA ARG A 181 21.27 -16.44 0.35
C ARG A 181 21.84 -15.15 0.99
N GLU A 182 21.01 -14.13 1.17
CA GLU A 182 21.41 -12.85 1.74
C GLU A 182 21.87 -12.94 3.22
N ILE A 183 21.44 -14.00 3.91
CA ILE A 183 21.84 -14.32 5.30
C ILE A 183 22.76 -15.54 5.38
N ASN A 184 23.32 -15.99 4.24
CA ASN A 184 24.21 -17.16 4.12
C ASN A 184 23.60 -18.48 4.62
N VAL A 185 22.31 -18.69 4.44
CA VAL A 185 21.61 -19.96 4.70
C VAL A 185 21.31 -20.64 3.38
N HIS A 186 21.71 -21.91 3.22
CA HIS A 186 21.62 -22.63 1.95
C HIS A 186 20.58 -23.77 1.94
N ALA A 187 20.02 -24.09 3.09
CA ALA A 187 18.99 -25.11 3.23
C ALA A 187 18.03 -24.73 4.35
N LEU A 188 16.79 -25.21 4.23
CA LEU A 188 15.82 -25.07 5.33
C LEU A 188 16.27 -25.88 6.54
N PRO A 189 16.17 -25.35 7.76
CA PRO A 189 16.50 -26.10 8.96
C PRO A 189 15.44 -27.17 9.24
N ALA A 190 15.81 -28.19 10.03
CA ALA A 190 14.97 -29.35 10.28
C ALA A 190 13.72 -29.05 11.13
N THR A 191 13.72 -27.96 11.89
CA THR A 191 12.62 -27.62 12.81
C THR A 191 12.07 -26.21 12.55
N LEU A 192 10.79 -26.01 12.84
CA LEU A 192 10.12 -24.71 12.69
C LEU A 192 10.74 -23.62 13.60
N ASP A 193 11.11 -24.01 14.82
CA ASP A 193 11.74 -23.05 15.75
C ASP A 193 13.11 -22.58 15.23
N GLU A 194 13.88 -23.47 14.62
CA GLU A 194 15.12 -23.10 13.94
C GLU A 194 14.84 -22.23 12.71
N TYR A 195 13.80 -22.52 11.93
CA TYR A 195 13.41 -21.69 10.80
C TYR A 195 13.16 -20.24 11.23
N VAL A 196 12.37 -20.05 12.27
CA VAL A 196 12.11 -18.71 12.81
C VAL A 196 13.41 -18.06 13.32
N ARG A 197 14.23 -18.80 14.05
CA ARG A 197 15.46 -18.27 14.65
C ARG A 197 16.57 -17.99 13.65
N THR A 198 16.72 -18.81 12.59
CA THR A 198 17.87 -18.73 11.68
C THR A 198 17.54 -18.13 10.32
N ILE A 199 16.25 -18.00 9.95
CA ILE A 199 15.83 -17.41 8.68
C ILE A 199 14.95 -16.18 8.92
N VAL A 200 13.83 -16.32 9.62
CA VAL A 200 12.89 -15.17 9.80
C VAL A 200 13.55 -14.02 10.54
N ALA A 201 14.07 -14.27 11.73
CA ALA A 201 14.63 -13.21 12.56
C ALA A 201 15.89 -12.55 11.94
N PRO A 202 16.86 -13.29 11.38
CA PRO A 202 18.00 -12.68 10.70
C PRO A 202 17.63 -11.90 9.43
N THR A 203 16.62 -12.36 8.67
CA THR A 203 16.14 -11.64 7.49
C THR A 203 15.59 -10.27 7.87
N LEU A 204 14.70 -10.21 8.85
CA LEU A 204 14.12 -8.94 9.32
C LEU A 204 15.20 -8.02 9.95
N ALA A 205 16.11 -8.57 10.73
CA ALA A 205 17.24 -7.82 11.30
C ALA A 205 18.13 -7.21 10.19
N ARG A 206 18.43 -7.99 9.15
CA ARG A 206 19.19 -7.52 7.98
C ARG A 206 18.44 -6.43 7.22
N GLN A 207 17.14 -6.62 6.96
CA GLN A 207 16.32 -5.61 6.30
C GLN A 207 16.33 -4.30 7.11
N ARG A 208 16.14 -4.38 8.42
CA ARG A 208 16.24 -3.21 9.31
C ARG A 208 17.61 -2.54 9.24
N ALA A 209 18.68 -3.31 9.28
CA ALA A 209 20.05 -2.79 9.19
C ALA A 209 20.34 -2.10 7.84
N ASN A 210 19.68 -2.56 6.78
CA ASN A 210 19.76 -1.99 5.43
C ASN A 210 18.75 -0.84 5.19
N GLY A 211 18.11 -0.33 6.23
CA GLY A 211 17.29 0.88 6.16
C GLY A 211 15.79 0.66 6.00
N ALA A 212 15.30 -0.60 6.08
CA ALA A 212 13.86 -0.83 6.11
C ALA A 212 13.23 -0.18 7.35
N VAL A 213 12.10 0.47 7.18
CA VAL A 213 11.30 1.10 8.24
C VAL A 213 10.01 0.34 8.51
N GLY A 214 9.65 -0.58 7.64
CA GLY A 214 8.48 -1.45 7.76
C GLY A 214 8.59 -2.66 6.85
N VAL A 215 7.58 -3.52 6.93
CA VAL A 215 7.41 -4.69 6.08
C VAL A 215 5.99 -4.71 5.50
N LYS A 216 5.81 -5.38 4.37
CA LYS A 216 4.53 -5.52 3.68
C LYS A 216 4.13 -6.98 3.58
N PHE A 217 2.89 -7.27 3.94
CA PHE A 217 2.19 -8.49 3.57
C PHE A 217 1.23 -8.23 2.41
N GLU A 218 1.34 -9.04 1.38
CA GLU A 218 0.41 -9.14 0.25
C GLU A 218 -0.41 -10.44 0.32
N ALA A 219 -0.48 -11.06 1.50
CA ALA A 219 -1.12 -12.34 1.77
C ALA A 219 -2.54 -12.45 1.20
N ALA A 220 -3.28 -11.33 1.13
CA ALA A 220 -4.61 -11.27 0.56
C ALA A 220 -4.69 -11.77 -0.89
N TYR A 221 -3.62 -11.66 -1.67
CA TYR A 221 -3.53 -12.23 -3.03
C TYR A 221 -3.35 -13.75 -3.05
N LEU A 222 -2.87 -14.32 -1.96
CA LEU A 222 -2.46 -15.73 -1.87
C LEU A 222 -3.49 -16.55 -1.08
N ARG A 223 -4.08 -15.96 -0.04
CA ARG A 223 -4.99 -16.63 0.89
C ARG A 223 -5.93 -15.63 1.58
N PRO A 224 -7.02 -16.11 2.21
CA PRO A 224 -7.79 -15.27 3.14
C PRO A 224 -6.95 -14.77 4.31
N LEU A 225 -7.30 -13.57 4.83
CA LEU A 225 -6.60 -12.90 5.94
C LEU A 225 -6.97 -13.43 7.33
N ASP A 226 -7.69 -14.55 7.41
CA ASP A 226 -8.12 -15.22 8.64
C ASP A 226 -6.96 -15.94 9.34
N PHE A 227 -6.00 -15.16 9.83
CA PHE A 227 -4.91 -15.68 10.64
C PHE A 227 -5.42 -16.01 12.05
N ASP A 228 -5.84 -17.25 12.24
CA ASP A 228 -6.37 -17.76 13.49
C ASP A 228 -5.31 -17.84 14.60
N ASP A 229 -5.75 -18.05 15.83
CA ASP A 229 -4.83 -18.35 16.94
C ASP A 229 -4.13 -19.69 16.67
N PRO A 230 -2.79 -19.72 16.56
CA PRO A 230 -2.10 -20.87 16.00
C PRO A 230 -2.01 -22.05 16.97
N ASP A 231 -2.36 -23.25 16.53
CA ASP A 231 -1.89 -24.48 17.17
C ASP A 231 -0.38 -24.66 16.87
N VAL A 232 0.44 -24.19 17.78
CA VAL A 232 1.91 -24.25 17.67
C VAL A 232 2.41 -25.69 17.48
N ALA A 233 1.79 -26.66 18.14
CA ALA A 233 2.18 -28.06 18.00
C ALA A 233 1.83 -28.62 16.60
N ALA A 234 0.66 -28.24 16.06
CA ALA A 234 0.29 -28.58 14.68
C ALA A 234 1.26 -27.96 13.67
N ALA A 235 1.54 -26.66 13.78
CA ALA A 235 2.48 -25.98 12.89
C ALA A 235 3.87 -26.65 12.90
N ARG A 236 4.40 -26.99 14.07
CA ARG A 236 5.68 -27.73 14.20
C ARG A 236 5.63 -29.10 13.51
N ARG A 237 4.56 -29.88 13.73
CA ARG A 237 4.40 -31.20 13.07
C ARG A 237 4.35 -31.07 11.54
N VAL A 238 3.60 -30.10 11.04
CA VAL A 238 3.50 -29.84 9.59
C VAL A 238 4.87 -29.49 9.02
N TYR A 239 5.60 -28.56 9.63
CA TYR A 239 6.92 -28.18 9.14
C TYR A 239 7.88 -29.38 9.09
N VAL A 240 8.02 -30.11 10.18
CA VAL A 240 8.93 -31.30 10.27
C VAL A 240 8.54 -32.36 9.24
N ARG A 241 7.24 -32.58 9.03
CA ARG A 241 6.75 -33.58 8.08
C ARG A 241 7.12 -33.27 6.64
N TYR A 242 7.07 -32.00 6.25
CA TYR A 242 7.13 -31.60 4.84
C TYR A 242 8.40 -30.82 4.45
N VAL A 243 9.27 -30.48 5.38
CA VAL A 243 10.50 -29.70 5.09
C VAL A 243 11.46 -30.42 4.14
N HIS A 244 11.39 -31.76 4.04
CA HIS A 244 12.18 -32.56 3.12
C HIS A 244 11.43 -32.99 1.85
N GLY A 245 10.22 -32.48 1.63
CA GLY A 245 9.37 -32.74 0.47
C GLY A 245 7.97 -33.23 0.83
N GLY A 246 7.14 -33.32 -0.19
CA GLY A 246 5.72 -33.59 -0.06
C GLY A 246 4.90 -32.31 -0.04
N VAL A 247 3.61 -32.43 -0.32
CA VAL A 247 2.66 -31.31 -0.41
C VAL A 247 1.73 -31.35 0.81
N PRO A 248 1.75 -30.33 1.70
CA PRO A 248 0.80 -30.22 2.77
C PRO A 248 -0.64 -30.08 2.26
N THR A 249 -1.60 -30.58 3.00
CA THR A 249 -3.00 -30.24 2.77
C THR A 249 -3.22 -28.76 3.11
N HIS A 250 -4.28 -28.16 2.58
CA HIS A 250 -4.65 -26.76 2.87
C HIS A 250 -4.78 -26.48 4.38
N ALA A 251 -5.41 -27.37 5.13
CA ALA A 251 -5.55 -27.20 6.58
C ALA A 251 -4.21 -27.27 7.31
N GLU A 252 -3.29 -28.14 6.85
CA GLU A 252 -1.94 -28.22 7.40
C GLU A 252 -1.14 -26.95 7.04
N TYR A 253 -1.24 -26.48 5.79
CA TYR A 253 -0.53 -25.27 5.37
C TYR A 253 -1.04 -24.04 6.12
N LYS A 254 -2.37 -23.89 6.25
CA LYS A 254 -2.98 -22.81 7.02
C LYS A 254 -2.47 -22.78 8.48
N ALA A 255 -2.41 -23.91 9.14
CA ALA A 255 -1.90 -23.98 10.51
C ALA A 255 -0.43 -23.51 10.62
N LEU A 256 0.39 -23.77 9.60
CA LEU A 256 1.76 -23.28 9.54
C LEU A 256 1.80 -21.76 9.29
N GLU A 257 1.02 -21.25 8.34
CA GLU A 257 0.96 -19.82 8.02
C GLU A 257 0.44 -18.98 9.20
N ASP A 258 -0.59 -19.45 9.88
CA ASP A 258 -1.15 -18.77 11.06
C ASP A 258 -0.07 -18.57 12.16
N TYR A 259 0.79 -19.59 12.35
CA TYR A 259 1.93 -19.50 13.25
C TYR A 259 3.01 -18.55 12.71
N LEU A 260 3.40 -18.71 11.45
CA LEU A 260 4.48 -17.91 10.85
C LEU A 260 4.12 -16.44 10.73
N PHE A 261 2.88 -16.10 10.37
CA PHE A 261 2.42 -14.70 10.38
C PHE A 261 2.68 -14.05 11.74
N ARG A 262 2.26 -14.70 12.84
CA ARG A 262 2.46 -14.16 14.19
C ARG A 262 3.93 -14.13 14.59
N ALA A 263 4.72 -15.10 14.17
CA ALA A 263 6.16 -15.13 14.44
C ALA A 263 6.88 -13.97 13.72
N ILE A 264 6.55 -13.74 12.45
CA ILE A 264 7.07 -12.62 11.65
C ILE A 264 6.61 -11.29 12.25
N ALA A 265 5.33 -11.16 12.59
CA ALA A 265 4.78 -9.95 13.17
C ALA A 265 5.42 -9.59 14.53
N ARG A 266 5.68 -10.59 15.36
CA ARG A 266 6.36 -10.40 16.64
C ARG A 266 7.82 -9.94 16.43
N GLU A 267 8.52 -10.56 15.49
CA GLU A 267 9.89 -10.17 15.19
C GLU A 267 9.96 -8.78 14.54
N ALA A 268 9.05 -8.45 13.63
CA ALA A 268 8.93 -7.10 13.06
C ALA A 268 8.74 -6.05 14.16
N GLY A 269 7.86 -6.31 15.14
CA GLY A 269 7.68 -5.45 16.30
C GLY A 269 8.96 -5.28 17.13
N ARG A 270 9.72 -6.36 17.35
CA ARG A 270 11.03 -6.30 18.04
C ARG A 270 12.06 -5.44 17.29
N GLN A 271 12.04 -5.50 15.96
CA GLN A 271 12.90 -4.69 15.08
C GLN A 271 12.37 -3.26 14.87
N LYS A 272 11.22 -2.92 15.45
CA LYS A 272 10.52 -1.64 15.25
C LYS A 272 10.19 -1.39 13.75
N LEU A 273 9.82 -2.45 13.06
CA LEU A 273 9.29 -2.41 11.70
C LEU A 273 7.77 -2.38 11.78
N ALA A 274 7.13 -1.37 11.21
CA ALA A 274 5.69 -1.34 11.05
C ALA A 274 5.26 -2.34 9.96
N ILE A 275 4.05 -2.90 10.09
CA ILE A 275 3.55 -3.90 9.14
C ILE A 275 2.42 -3.30 8.33
N GLN A 276 2.61 -3.18 7.04
CA GLN A 276 1.56 -2.88 6.07
C GLN A 276 0.93 -4.19 5.61
N ILE A 277 -0.40 -4.26 5.60
CA ILE A 277 -1.15 -5.43 5.14
C ILE A 277 -2.10 -4.98 4.04
N HIS A 278 -1.97 -5.60 2.86
CA HIS A 278 -2.92 -5.40 1.76
C HIS A 278 -4.31 -5.92 2.17
N VAL A 279 -5.33 -5.10 1.99
CA VAL A 279 -6.70 -5.39 2.40
C VAL A 279 -7.66 -4.88 1.34
N LEU A 280 -8.56 -5.73 0.87
CA LEU A 280 -9.57 -5.40 -0.16
C LEU A 280 -8.95 -4.68 -1.37
N GLU A 281 -9.75 -4.11 -2.24
CA GLU A 281 -9.34 -3.49 -3.50
C GLU A 281 -8.08 -4.08 -4.15
N THR A 282 -8.25 -4.88 -5.20
CA THR A 282 -7.14 -5.63 -5.78
C THR A 282 -7.35 -5.96 -7.24
N PHE A 283 -6.32 -6.51 -7.84
CA PHE A 283 -6.30 -7.02 -9.19
C PHE A 283 -6.74 -8.49 -9.24
N GLY A 284 -7.44 -8.88 -10.31
CA GLY A 284 -7.92 -10.23 -10.52
C GLY A 284 -9.44 -10.32 -10.42
N GLY A 285 -10.11 -10.74 -11.50
CA GLY A 285 -11.58 -10.78 -11.61
C GLY A 285 -12.27 -11.74 -10.64
N PHE A 286 -11.53 -12.68 -10.06
CA PHE A 286 -12.04 -13.70 -9.15
C PHE A 286 -11.39 -13.67 -7.77
N TYR A 287 -10.83 -12.53 -7.40
CA TYR A 287 -10.28 -12.30 -6.08
C TYR A 287 -11.36 -12.42 -5.00
N SER A 288 -10.99 -13.01 -3.86
CA SER A 288 -11.93 -13.18 -2.75
C SER A 288 -12.01 -11.92 -1.88
N GLN A 289 -12.92 -11.01 -2.19
CA GLN A 289 -13.15 -9.82 -1.34
C GLN A 289 -13.46 -10.20 0.12
N ARG A 290 -14.31 -11.22 0.33
CA ARG A 290 -14.59 -11.70 1.67
C ARG A 290 -13.36 -12.22 2.40
N GLY A 291 -12.45 -12.88 1.68
CA GLY A 291 -11.19 -13.39 2.24
C GLY A 291 -10.17 -12.29 2.53
N SER A 292 -10.34 -11.10 1.98
CA SER A 292 -9.48 -9.94 2.19
C SER A 292 -10.09 -8.85 3.07
N SER A 293 -11.23 -9.13 3.72
CA SER A 293 -11.86 -8.22 4.68
C SER A 293 -10.92 -7.89 5.84
N PRO A 294 -10.81 -6.59 6.23
CA PRO A 294 -9.98 -6.17 7.34
C PRO A 294 -10.38 -6.82 8.66
N HIS A 295 -11.66 -7.18 8.81
CA HIS A 295 -12.19 -7.79 10.02
C HIS A 295 -11.54 -9.15 10.34
N LEU A 296 -11.10 -9.87 9.31
CA LEU A 296 -10.40 -11.15 9.47
C LEU A 296 -9.06 -11.04 10.22
N LEU A 297 -8.46 -9.84 10.26
CA LEU A 297 -7.23 -9.57 10.98
C LEU A 297 -7.43 -9.31 12.48
N GLU A 298 -8.68 -9.16 12.94
CA GLU A 298 -8.95 -8.79 14.33
C GLU A 298 -8.34 -9.76 15.36
N PRO A 299 -8.36 -11.09 15.18
CA PRO A 299 -7.71 -12.02 16.10
C PRO A 299 -6.20 -11.74 16.26
N ALA A 300 -5.52 -11.37 15.17
CA ALA A 300 -4.10 -11.01 15.21
C ALA A 300 -3.87 -9.67 15.91
N PHE A 301 -4.72 -8.68 15.68
CA PHE A 301 -4.63 -7.36 16.34
C PHE A 301 -4.90 -7.45 17.86
N ASN A 302 -5.69 -8.43 18.28
CA ASN A 302 -6.00 -8.67 19.69
C ASN A 302 -4.93 -9.52 20.41
N ASP A 303 -4.00 -10.13 19.68
CA ASP A 303 -2.95 -10.96 20.27
C ASP A 303 -2.08 -10.11 21.21
N SER A 304 -2.07 -10.48 22.48
CA SER A 304 -1.32 -9.77 23.52
C SER A 304 0.19 -9.73 23.26
N THR A 305 0.73 -10.71 22.53
CA THR A 305 2.15 -10.79 22.16
C THR A 305 2.52 -9.84 21.03
N LEU A 306 1.53 -9.29 20.31
CA LEU A 306 1.69 -8.37 19.18
C LEU A 306 1.34 -6.91 19.54
N ARG A 307 1.04 -6.58 20.80
CA ARG A 307 0.68 -5.21 21.23
C ARG A 307 1.75 -4.15 20.89
N GLY A 308 3.01 -4.55 20.84
CA GLY A 308 4.12 -3.68 20.47
C GLY A 308 4.31 -3.51 18.96
N THR A 309 3.63 -4.33 18.14
CA THR A 309 3.71 -4.30 16.69
C THR A 309 2.68 -3.32 16.14
N LYS A 310 3.08 -2.46 15.22
CA LYS A 310 2.20 -1.50 14.54
C LYS A 310 1.72 -2.10 13.23
N PHE A 311 0.41 -2.13 13.02
CA PHE A 311 -0.23 -2.63 11.81
C PHE A 311 -0.91 -1.49 11.06
N ILE A 312 -0.76 -1.48 9.75
CA ILE A 312 -1.43 -0.55 8.86
C ILE A 312 -2.33 -1.34 7.92
N ILE A 313 -3.62 -1.06 7.97
CA ILE A 313 -4.61 -1.53 7.00
C ILE A 313 -4.41 -0.67 5.75
N VAL A 314 -3.77 -1.24 4.74
CA VAL A 314 -3.51 -0.57 3.46
C VAL A 314 -4.80 -0.49 2.66
N HIS A 315 -5.00 0.58 1.89
CA HIS A 315 -6.21 0.89 1.12
C HIS A 315 -7.46 1.14 1.98
N GLY A 316 -7.26 1.37 3.27
CA GLY A 316 -8.33 1.67 4.22
C GLY A 316 -9.41 0.60 4.36
N GLY A 317 -9.21 -0.58 3.76
CA GLY A 317 -10.21 -1.63 3.70
C GLY A 317 -11.44 -1.27 2.85
N TRP A 318 -11.29 -0.37 1.87
CA TRP A 318 -12.39 0.01 0.97
C TRP A 318 -12.92 -1.22 0.22
N PRO A 319 -14.28 -1.43 0.11
CA PRO A 319 -15.35 -0.53 0.58
C PRO A 319 -15.82 -0.76 2.03
N GLU A 320 -15.19 -1.65 2.80
CA GLU A 320 -15.59 -1.99 4.19
C GLU A 320 -15.04 -0.97 5.21
N ILE A 321 -15.21 0.33 4.92
CA ILE A 321 -14.65 1.44 5.73
C ILE A 321 -15.14 1.50 7.18
N GLY A 322 -16.36 1.03 7.43
CA GLY A 322 -16.93 0.97 8.79
C GLY A 322 -16.24 -0.07 9.66
N GLU A 323 -15.84 -1.20 9.08
CA GLU A 323 -15.09 -2.24 9.77
C GLU A 323 -13.67 -1.77 10.11
N THR A 324 -13.02 -1.12 9.15
CA THR A 324 -11.72 -0.47 9.42
C THR A 324 -11.84 0.58 10.52
N GLN A 325 -12.87 1.44 10.48
CA GLN A 325 -13.11 2.45 11.53
C GLN A 325 -13.22 1.81 12.92
N GLY A 326 -13.94 0.69 13.03
CA GLY A 326 -14.03 -0.08 14.28
C GLY A 326 -12.66 -0.62 14.74
N LEU A 327 -11.83 -1.12 13.82
CA LEU A 327 -10.50 -1.65 14.11
C LEU A 327 -9.49 -0.56 14.51
N LEU A 328 -9.67 0.69 14.08
CA LEU A 328 -8.84 1.83 14.50
C LEU A 328 -8.93 2.11 16.02
N SER A 329 -9.93 1.60 16.71
CA SER A 329 -10.00 1.64 18.17
C SER A 329 -8.84 0.91 18.86
N LYS A 330 -8.17 -0.02 18.18
CA LYS A 330 -7.03 -0.77 18.72
C LYS A 330 -5.76 0.09 18.70
N SER A 331 -5.03 0.11 19.81
CA SER A 331 -3.88 1.01 20.01
C SER A 331 -2.74 0.84 19.00
N ASN A 332 -2.65 -0.32 18.37
CA ASN A 332 -1.58 -0.71 17.44
C ASN A 332 -2.02 -0.76 15.97
N VAL A 333 -3.26 -0.35 15.64
CA VAL A 333 -3.81 -0.38 14.28
C VAL A 333 -3.94 1.03 13.72
N TYR A 334 -3.54 1.17 12.46
CA TYR A 334 -3.61 2.38 11.63
C TYR A 334 -4.25 2.02 10.28
N ALA A 335 -4.70 3.00 9.53
CA ALA A 335 -5.14 2.80 8.14
C ALA A 335 -4.63 3.93 7.26
N ASP A 336 -4.32 3.62 6.01
CA ASP A 336 -4.06 4.64 5.01
C ASP A 336 -5.22 4.78 4.02
N ILE A 337 -5.16 5.80 3.20
CA ILE A 337 -6.16 6.08 2.17
C ILE A 337 -5.65 5.79 0.76
N SER A 338 -4.54 5.09 0.64
CA SER A 338 -3.96 4.71 -0.64
C SER A 338 -4.98 3.96 -1.51
N MET A 339 -4.87 4.04 -2.80
CA MET A 339 -5.83 3.56 -3.78
C MET A 339 -7.24 4.17 -3.66
N MET A 340 -7.74 4.44 -2.44
CA MET A 340 -9.02 5.15 -2.27
C MET A 340 -8.98 6.55 -2.92
N ASP A 341 -7.84 7.22 -2.88
CA ASP A 341 -7.64 8.54 -3.49
C ASP A 341 -7.44 8.47 -5.01
N ASP A 342 -7.23 7.29 -5.58
CA ASP A 342 -7.25 7.07 -7.02
C ASP A 342 -8.65 6.69 -7.53
N ILE A 343 -9.34 5.79 -6.85
CA ILE A 343 -10.63 5.24 -7.29
C ILE A 343 -11.84 6.10 -6.92
N LEU A 344 -11.76 6.88 -5.82
CA LEU A 344 -12.87 7.69 -5.33
C LEU A 344 -12.78 9.14 -5.80
N SER A 345 -13.94 9.76 -6.03
CA SER A 345 -13.95 11.20 -6.20
C SER A 345 -13.57 11.91 -4.88
N PRO A 346 -13.01 13.12 -4.92
CA PRO A 346 -12.68 13.87 -3.71
C PRO A 346 -13.86 14.05 -2.75
N THR A 347 -15.08 14.09 -3.25
CA THR A 347 -16.29 14.24 -2.43
C THR A 347 -16.62 12.95 -1.65
N VAL A 348 -16.46 11.79 -2.30
CA VAL A 348 -16.71 10.50 -1.64
C VAL A 348 -15.63 10.25 -0.59
N LEU A 349 -14.37 10.44 -0.92
CA LEU A 349 -13.26 10.30 0.02
C LEU A 349 -13.37 11.28 1.19
N ALA A 350 -13.88 12.50 0.97
CA ALA A 350 -14.11 13.46 2.04
C ALA A 350 -15.12 12.95 3.08
N GLY A 351 -16.13 12.19 2.66
CA GLY A 351 -17.07 11.54 3.57
C GLY A 351 -16.40 10.54 4.50
N VAL A 352 -15.52 9.70 3.96
CA VAL A 352 -14.73 8.73 4.73
C VAL A 352 -13.81 9.46 5.72
N LEU A 353 -13.04 10.44 5.22
CA LEU A 353 -12.13 11.22 6.05
C LEU A 353 -12.85 11.93 7.19
N ARG A 354 -14.04 12.50 6.95
CA ARG A 354 -14.81 13.15 8.01
C ARG A 354 -15.18 12.18 9.13
N GLN A 355 -15.60 10.95 8.78
CA GLN A 355 -15.94 9.93 9.78
C GLN A 355 -14.70 9.52 10.60
N TRP A 356 -13.63 9.15 9.92
CA TRP A 356 -12.43 8.65 10.59
C TRP A 356 -11.73 9.73 11.43
N LEU A 357 -11.64 10.96 10.92
CA LEU A 357 -11.00 12.07 11.64
C LEU A 357 -11.83 12.57 12.84
N GLY A 358 -13.13 12.31 12.84
CA GLY A 358 -13.99 12.58 14.00
C GLY A 358 -13.69 11.68 15.19
N GLU A 359 -13.20 10.46 14.96
CA GLU A 359 -12.96 9.46 16.01
C GLU A 359 -11.48 9.14 16.23
N TRP A 360 -10.72 8.90 15.14
CA TRP A 360 -9.37 8.37 15.20
C TRP A 360 -8.36 9.19 14.38
N PRO A 361 -8.23 10.50 14.65
CA PRO A 361 -7.42 11.39 13.79
C PRO A 361 -5.93 11.06 13.78
N ASP A 362 -5.39 10.40 14.79
CA ASP A 362 -4.00 9.98 14.94
C ASP A 362 -3.70 8.63 14.27
N LYS A 363 -4.71 8.01 13.65
CA LYS A 363 -4.61 6.67 13.03
C LYS A 363 -4.68 6.69 11.50
N VAL A 364 -5.03 7.83 10.91
CA VAL A 364 -5.24 7.97 9.46
C VAL A 364 -3.97 8.48 8.79
N LEU A 365 -3.54 7.79 7.74
CA LEU A 365 -2.32 8.08 6.99
C LEU A 365 -2.66 8.40 5.53
N PHE A 366 -1.88 9.28 4.92
CA PHE A 366 -1.86 9.43 3.46
C PHE A 366 -0.97 8.35 2.84
N GLY A 367 -1.43 7.74 1.78
CA GLY A 367 -0.67 6.84 0.92
C GLY A 367 -1.20 6.98 -0.51
N SER A 368 -0.40 6.76 -1.52
CA SER A 368 -0.79 6.95 -2.92
C SER A 368 -1.00 5.63 -3.68
N ASP A 369 -0.48 4.52 -3.17
CA ASP A 369 -0.35 3.28 -3.94
C ASP A 369 0.24 3.49 -5.35
N ALA A 370 1.12 4.47 -5.49
CA ALA A 370 1.69 4.85 -6.78
C ALA A 370 2.43 3.67 -7.44
N PHE A 371 1.82 3.06 -8.43
CA PHE A 371 2.34 1.92 -9.19
C PHE A 371 2.54 2.28 -10.67
N ASP A 372 3.32 1.49 -11.40
CA ASP A 372 3.57 1.73 -12.82
C ASP A 372 2.57 0.94 -13.68
N GLY A 373 1.56 1.64 -14.20
CA GLY A 373 0.61 1.17 -15.20
C GLY A 373 1.06 1.45 -16.65
N GLY A 374 2.31 1.82 -16.85
CA GLY A 374 2.88 2.15 -18.16
C GLY A 374 2.86 3.65 -18.49
N ALA A 375 3.17 4.01 -19.74
CA ALA A 375 3.40 5.40 -20.14
C ALA A 375 2.20 6.34 -19.93
N GLU A 376 0.97 5.81 -19.86
CA GLU A 376 -0.25 6.59 -19.69
C GLU A 376 -0.68 6.70 -18.22
N GLN A 377 -0.12 5.87 -17.36
CA GLN A 377 -0.41 5.80 -15.93
C GLN A 377 0.87 5.39 -15.16
N GLY A 378 1.97 6.08 -15.41
CA GLY A 378 3.20 5.86 -14.67
C GLY A 378 3.03 6.20 -13.18
N TRP A 379 3.84 5.60 -12.33
CA TRP A 379 3.75 5.78 -10.87
C TRP A 379 3.79 7.27 -10.43
N GLU A 380 4.50 8.12 -11.15
CA GLU A 380 4.55 9.57 -10.90
C GLU A 380 3.21 10.27 -11.20
N GLN A 381 2.45 9.75 -12.16
CA GLN A 381 1.12 10.24 -12.49
C GLN A 381 0.13 9.80 -11.42
N VAL A 382 0.19 8.54 -11.00
CA VAL A 382 -0.62 7.99 -9.89
C VAL A 382 -0.35 8.78 -8.61
N ALA A 383 0.92 9.00 -8.23
CA ALA A 383 1.29 9.80 -7.06
C ALA A 383 0.70 11.23 -7.12
N TRP A 384 0.69 11.86 -8.30
CA TRP A 384 0.10 13.18 -8.47
C TRP A 384 -1.42 13.16 -8.32
N VAL A 385 -2.11 12.18 -8.92
CA VAL A 385 -3.57 11.98 -8.82
C VAL A 385 -3.98 11.76 -7.38
N ALA A 386 -3.35 10.80 -6.70
CA ALA A 386 -3.62 10.47 -5.31
C ALA A 386 -3.44 11.70 -4.40
N SER A 387 -2.28 12.36 -4.49
CA SER A 387 -2.00 13.55 -3.67
C SER A 387 -2.99 14.69 -3.93
N THR A 388 -3.35 14.95 -5.20
CA THR A 388 -4.32 15.99 -5.54
C THR A 388 -5.71 15.65 -5.02
N THR A 389 -6.15 14.39 -5.16
CA THR A 389 -7.45 13.92 -4.67
C THR A 389 -7.52 13.96 -3.15
N ALA A 390 -6.50 13.44 -2.45
CA ALA A 390 -6.44 13.44 -0.98
C ALA A 390 -6.50 14.86 -0.41
N ARG A 391 -5.72 15.79 -0.95
CA ARG A 391 -5.73 17.20 -0.52
C ARG A 391 -7.08 17.88 -0.75
N ARG A 392 -7.70 17.60 -1.89
CA ARG A 392 -9.04 18.12 -2.18
C ARG A 392 -10.09 17.52 -1.26
N ALA A 393 -10.02 16.23 -0.99
CA ALA A 393 -10.91 15.53 -0.07
C ALA A 393 -10.77 16.08 1.37
N LEU A 394 -9.55 16.27 1.86
CA LEU A 394 -9.28 16.91 3.16
C LEU A 394 -9.86 18.33 3.22
N ALA A 395 -9.65 19.11 2.17
CA ALA A 395 -10.20 20.48 2.13
C ALA A 395 -11.74 20.48 2.19
N ILE A 396 -12.41 19.55 1.52
CA ILE A 396 -13.88 19.41 1.57
C ILE A 396 -14.33 18.96 2.97
N ALA A 397 -13.74 17.88 3.50
CA ALA A 397 -14.11 17.30 4.79
C ALA A 397 -13.94 18.33 5.93
N LEU A 398 -12.77 18.93 6.03
CA LEU A 398 -12.43 19.85 7.12
C LEU A 398 -13.17 21.19 7.01
N SER A 399 -13.42 21.70 5.79
CA SER A 399 -14.29 22.86 5.59
C SER A 399 -15.73 22.55 6.03
N GLY A 400 -16.22 21.35 5.78
CA GLY A 400 -17.52 20.88 6.26
C GLY A 400 -17.58 20.87 7.78
N MET A 401 -16.62 20.22 8.43
CA MET A 401 -16.53 20.12 9.89
C MET A 401 -16.44 21.51 10.56
N MET A 402 -15.67 22.45 9.97
CA MET A 402 -15.61 23.83 10.47
C MET A 402 -16.97 24.55 10.35
N ARG A 403 -17.63 24.43 9.23
CA ARG A 403 -18.93 25.08 8.97
C ARG A 403 -20.00 24.53 9.90
N ASP A 404 -19.98 23.24 10.19
CA ASP A 404 -20.95 22.58 11.07
C ASP A 404 -20.61 22.78 12.56
N GLY A 405 -19.52 23.50 12.86
CA GLY A 405 -19.11 23.84 14.24
C GLY A 405 -18.45 22.70 15.01
N GLU A 406 -18.06 21.62 14.32
CA GLU A 406 -17.42 20.44 14.94
C GLU A 406 -15.96 20.74 15.35
N ILE A 407 -15.26 21.55 14.57
CA ILE A 407 -13.85 21.89 14.80
C ILE A 407 -13.55 23.37 14.51
N SER A 408 -12.52 23.90 15.18
CA SER A 408 -11.94 25.20 14.85
C SER A 408 -11.06 25.14 13.61
N ARG A 409 -10.70 26.32 13.06
CA ARG A 409 -9.72 26.43 11.96
C ARG A 409 -8.35 25.83 12.33
N ASP A 410 -7.85 26.14 13.52
CA ASP A 410 -6.58 25.62 13.99
C ASP A 410 -6.59 24.10 14.08
N ARG A 411 -7.71 23.53 14.54
CA ARG A 411 -7.90 22.08 14.59
C ARG A 411 -7.95 21.48 13.18
N ALA A 412 -8.62 22.14 12.23
CA ALA A 412 -8.65 21.71 10.83
C ALA A 412 -7.25 21.66 10.20
N GLN A 413 -6.43 22.69 10.45
CA GLN A 413 -5.03 22.73 10.00
C GLN A 413 -4.20 21.62 10.65
N ALA A 414 -4.37 21.37 11.94
CA ALA A 414 -3.70 20.29 12.66
C ALA A 414 -4.09 18.91 12.09
N LEU A 415 -5.38 18.66 11.87
CA LEU A 415 -5.87 17.41 11.28
C LEU A 415 -5.30 17.17 9.87
N ALA A 416 -5.27 18.18 9.03
CA ALA A 416 -4.68 18.07 7.70
C ALA A 416 -3.19 17.69 7.76
N LYS A 417 -2.45 18.30 8.67
CA LYS A 417 -1.04 17.99 8.88
C LYS A 417 -0.84 16.58 9.45
N MET A 418 -1.69 16.14 10.36
CA MET A 418 -1.66 14.78 10.91
C MET A 418 -1.78 13.75 9.80
N VAL A 419 -2.80 13.84 8.93
CA VAL A 419 -3.03 12.87 7.85
C VAL A 419 -1.90 12.89 6.82
N LEU A 420 -1.50 14.09 6.38
CA LEU A 420 -0.52 14.20 5.29
C LEU A 420 0.92 13.97 5.76
N HIS A 421 1.22 14.13 7.06
CA HIS A 421 2.61 14.11 7.50
C HIS A 421 2.81 13.51 8.91
N ASP A 422 2.22 14.12 9.96
CA ASP A 422 2.69 13.92 11.33
C ASP A 422 2.43 12.50 11.84
N ASN A 423 1.31 11.87 11.44
CA ASN A 423 0.98 10.50 11.85
C ASN A 423 2.01 9.50 11.28
N ALA A 424 2.35 9.62 10.00
CA ALA A 424 3.38 8.77 9.39
C ALA A 424 4.76 9.05 9.98
N ALA A 425 5.13 10.31 10.21
CA ALA A 425 6.39 10.67 10.85
C ALA A 425 6.52 10.03 12.24
N ALA A 426 5.47 10.09 13.06
CA ALA A 426 5.44 9.47 14.38
C ALA A 426 5.49 7.93 14.31
N LEU A 427 4.72 7.33 13.40
CA LEU A 427 4.64 5.87 13.22
C LEU A 427 5.99 5.27 12.87
N TYR A 428 6.72 5.87 11.93
CA TYR A 428 8.02 5.38 11.44
C TYR A 428 9.23 5.99 12.16
N GLY A 429 9.01 6.91 13.09
CA GLY A 429 10.08 7.57 13.83
C GLY A 429 10.96 8.46 12.94
N LEU A 430 10.36 9.12 11.95
CA LEU A 430 11.05 10.09 11.10
C LEU A 430 11.18 11.44 11.82
N LYS A 431 12.32 12.11 11.56
CA LYS A 431 12.62 13.43 12.14
C LYS A 431 12.36 14.52 11.14
#